data_ef9204ed6d033ea292ac401557a7434e
#
_entry.id   ef9204ed6d033ea292ac401557a7434e
#
_cell.length_a   1.000
_cell.length_b   1.000
_cell.length_c   1.000
_cell.angle_alpha   90.00
_cell.angle_beta   90.00
_cell.angle_gamma   90.00
#
_symmetry.space_group_name_H-M   'P 1'
#
loop_
_entity.id
_entity.type
_entity.pdbx_description
1 polymer ?
#
loop_
_entity_poly.entity_id
_entity_poly.type
_entity_poly.pdbx_seq_one_letter_code
_entity_poly.pdbx_strand_id
1 'polypeptide(L)'
;VAIDNGKGPVSPSLENVTNGTYNPLSRPLFVYVRDTAAKRPEVREFVQFMMTHGNLVGEVGYLPLPKESYDLAWKHFQSGKLGTVFGGVPKVGVTIEQLQAMEGKL
;
A
#
# COMPACT_ATOMS: atom_id res chain seq x y z
N VAL A 1 20.83 2.57 -0.67
CA VAL A 1 21.81 1.48 -0.70
C VAL A 1 21.31 0.37 -1.61
N ALA A 2 22.14 -0.08 -2.55
CA ALA A 2 21.83 -1.22 -3.39
C ALA A 2 21.86 -2.52 -2.57
N ILE A 3 20.94 -3.43 -2.87
CA ILE A 3 20.89 -4.76 -2.26
C ILE A 3 20.99 -5.85 -3.33
N ASP A 4 21.56 -6.97 -2.96
CA ASP A 4 21.68 -8.14 -3.84
C ASP A 4 20.94 -9.31 -3.20
N ASN A 5 19.90 -9.79 -3.87
CA ASN A 5 19.10 -10.94 -3.43
C ASN A 5 19.45 -12.23 -4.20
N GLY A 6 20.63 -12.26 -4.83
CA GLY A 6 21.12 -13.40 -5.63
C GLY A 6 21.03 -13.18 -7.15
N LYS A 7 20.53 -12.04 -7.60
CA LYS A 7 20.37 -11.69 -9.03
C LYS A 7 21.18 -10.45 -9.43
N GLY A 8 22.10 -10.00 -8.57
CA GLY A 8 22.90 -8.81 -8.75
C GLY A 8 22.37 -7.63 -7.93
N PRO A 9 23.18 -6.58 -7.76
CA PRO A 9 22.81 -5.43 -6.94
C PRO A 9 21.67 -4.63 -7.59
N VAL A 10 20.65 -4.30 -6.79
CA VAL A 10 19.50 -3.49 -7.18
C VAL A 10 19.43 -2.26 -6.30
N SER A 11 19.40 -1.07 -6.92
CA SER A 11 19.26 0.19 -6.22
C SER A 11 17.80 0.52 -5.94
N PRO A 12 17.49 1.24 -4.83
CA PRO A 12 16.13 1.66 -4.56
C PRO A 12 15.71 2.72 -5.58
N SER A 13 14.60 2.46 -6.26
CA SER A 13 13.96 3.38 -7.19
C SER A 13 12.47 3.10 -7.24
N LEU A 14 11.68 4.04 -7.74
CA LEU A 14 10.24 3.82 -7.92
C LEU A 14 9.98 2.56 -8.75
N GLU A 15 10.68 2.39 -9.86
CA GLU A 15 10.56 1.24 -10.73
C GLU A 15 10.89 -0.07 -10.00
N ASN A 16 12.04 -0.14 -9.33
CA ASN A 16 12.50 -1.36 -8.67
C ASN A 16 11.65 -1.74 -7.46
N VAL A 17 11.06 -0.77 -6.77
CA VAL A 17 10.12 -1.04 -5.68
C VAL A 17 8.77 -1.49 -6.24
N THR A 18 8.28 -0.83 -7.29
CA THR A 18 6.98 -1.15 -7.91
C THR A 18 6.96 -2.56 -8.50
N ASN A 19 8.03 -2.99 -9.17
CA ASN A 19 8.13 -4.32 -9.78
C ASN A 19 8.61 -5.41 -8.81
N GLY A 20 8.90 -5.07 -7.54
CA GLY A 20 9.30 -6.04 -6.53
C GLY A 20 10.75 -6.49 -6.59
N THR A 21 11.60 -5.90 -7.44
CA THR A 21 13.01 -6.31 -7.56
C THR A 21 13.88 -5.79 -6.41
N TYR A 22 13.48 -4.72 -5.73
CA TYR A 22 14.14 -4.25 -4.51
C TYR A 22 13.70 -5.07 -3.31
N ASN A 23 14.10 -6.31 -3.26
CA ASN A 23 13.68 -7.34 -2.30
C ASN A 23 14.91 -7.77 -1.47
N PRO A 24 14.82 -7.96 -0.14
CA PRO A 24 13.62 -8.01 0.70
C PRO A 24 13.24 -6.70 1.41
N LEU A 25 13.87 -5.58 1.13
CA LEU A 25 13.71 -4.35 1.91
C LEU A 25 12.47 -3.54 1.55
N SER A 26 11.93 -3.69 0.34
CA SER A 26 10.69 -3.03 -0.04
C SER A 26 9.48 -3.70 0.61
N ARG A 27 8.59 -2.90 1.15
CA ARG A 27 7.32 -3.38 1.71
C ARG A 27 6.27 -2.27 1.69
N PRO A 28 4.98 -2.64 1.57
CA PRO A 28 3.92 -1.64 1.63
C PRO A 28 3.75 -1.09 3.04
N LEU A 29 3.32 0.15 3.14
CA LEU A 29 2.91 0.79 4.37
C LEU A 29 1.39 0.71 4.47
N PHE A 30 0.88 0.11 5.53
CA PHE A 30 -0.55 -0.05 5.75
C PHE A 30 -1.08 0.95 6.77
N VAL A 31 -2.35 1.31 6.58
CA VAL A 31 -3.14 2.04 7.57
C VAL A 31 -4.23 1.11 8.07
N TYR A 32 -4.32 0.93 9.38
CA TYR A 32 -5.36 0.12 10.01
C TYR A 32 -6.40 1.04 10.63
N VAL A 33 -7.65 0.89 10.21
CA VAL A 33 -8.76 1.65 10.74
C VAL A 33 -9.67 0.69 11.53
N ARG A 34 -9.91 1.02 12.81
CA ARG A 34 -10.85 0.24 13.62
C ARG A 34 -12.26 0.43 13.08
N ASP A 35 -13.04 -0.64 13.01
CA ASP A 35 -14.41 -0.64 12.49
C ASP A 35 -15.32 0.38 13.18
N THR A 36 -15.22 0.47 14.52
CA THR A 36 -16.00 1.45 15.30
C THR A 36 -15.58 2.89 15.01
N ALA A 37 -14.27 3.13 14.77
CA ALA A 37 -13.76 4.44 14.43
C ALA A 37 -14.11 4.85 13.00
N ALA A 38 -14.24 3.89 12.09
CA ALA A 38 -14.58 4.15 10.69
C ALA A 38 -15.96 4.83 10.51
N LYS A 39 -16.83 4.77 11.53
CA LYS A 39 -18.15 5.42 11.54
C LYS A 39 -18.06 6.91 11.88
N ARG A 40 -16.95 7.38 12.42
CA ARG A 40 -16.78 8.78 12.84
C ARG A 40 -16.46 9.66 11.63
N PRO A 41 -17.14 10.81 11.47
CA PRO A 41 -16.94 11.69 10.32
C PRO A 41 -15.49 12.14 10.15
N GLU A 42 -14.78 12.49 11.23
CA GLU A 42 -13.41 12.94 11.19
C GLU A 42 -12.43 11.85 10.71
N VAL A 43 -12.70 10.58 11.04
CA VAL A 43 -11.90 9.44 10.56
C VAL A 43 -12.16 9.21 9.07
N ARG A 44 -13.42 9.25 8.66
CA ARG A 44 -13.79 9.08 7.23
C ARG A 44 -13.18 10.17 6.37
N GLU A 45 -13.24 11.41 6.80
CA GLU A 45 -12.65 12.54 6.08
C GLU A 45 -11.13 12.42 5.99
N PHE A 46 -10.47 11.98 7.04
CA PHE A 46 -9.02 11.77 7.04
C PHE A 46 -8.61 10.65 6.08
N VAL A 47 -9.30 9.51 6.10
CA VAL A 47 -9.03 8.40 5.17
C VAL A 47 -9.29 8.83 3.73
N GLN A 48 -10.38 9.55 3.48
CA GLN A 48 -10.70 10.09 2.16
C GLN A 48 -9.59 11.02 1.67
N PHE A 49 -9.12 11.93 2.52
CA PHE A 49 -8.01 12.82 2.19
C PHE A 49 -6.75 12.04 1.82
N MET A 50 -6.37 11.04 2.60
CA MET A 50 -5.21 10.20 2.31
C MET A 50 -5.34 9.50 0.95
N MET A 51 -6.50 8.91 0.66
CA MET A 51 -6.72 8.14 -0.56
C MET A 51 -6.84 9.02 -1.80
N THR A 52 -7.25 10.27 -1.66
CA THR A 52 -7.40 11.21 -2.79
C THR A 52 -6.16 12.09 -3.02
N HIS A 53 -5.22 12.12 -2.07
CA HIS A 53 -4.01 12.93 -2.14
C HIS A 53 -2.74 12.06 -2.11
N GLY A 54 -2.74 10.97 -2.87
CA GLY A 54 -1.59 10.07 -2.94
C GLY A 54 -0.29 10.72 -3.40
N ASN A 55 -0.37 11.83 -4.14
CA ASN A 55 0.81 12.61 -4.55
C ASN A 55 1.62 13.15 -3.35
N LEU A 56 0.97 13.46 -2.23
CA LEU A 56 1.65 13.95 -1.03
C LEU A 56 2.57 12.89 -0.41
N VAL A 57 2.33 11.61 -0.67
CA VAL A 57 3.17 10.51 -0.20
C VAL A 57 4.61 10.68 -0.71
N GLY A 58 4.77 11.06 -1.98
CA GLY A 58 6.08 11.33 -2.55
C GLY A 58 6.78 12.53 -1.91
N GLU A 59 6.02 13.56 -1.53
CA GLU A 59 6.58 14.78 -0.92
C GLU A 59 7.17 14.52 0.47
N VAL A 60 6.63 13.55 1.20
CA VAL A 60 7.14 13.18 2.54
C VAL A 60 8.20 12.06 2.50
N GLY A 61 8.66 11.69 1.31
CA GLY A 61 9.79 10.77 1.16
C GLY A 61 9.42 9.29 1.02
N TYR A 62 8.14 8.95 0.88
CA TYR A 62 7.69 7.61 0.54
C TYR A 62 7.44 7.47 -0.95
N LEU A 63 7.30 6.23 -1.43
CA LEU A 63 6.96 5.96 -2.82
C LEU A 63 5.44 5.82 -2.96
N PRO A 64 4.78 6.67 -3.77
CA PRO A 64 3.34 6.60 -3.94
C PRO A 64 2.93 5.36 -4.75
N LEU A 65 1.77 4.81 -4.44
CA LEU A 65 1.13 3.78 -5.24
C LEU A 65 0.47 4.41 -6.48
N PRO A 66 0.16 3.62 -7.52
CA PRO A 66 -0.69 4.07 -8.61
C PRO A 66 -2.07 4.53 -8.10
N LYS A 67 -2.71 5.45 -8.81
CA LYS A 67 -4.01 6.00 -8.43
C LYS A 67 -5.06 4.90 -8.22
N GLU A 68 -5.03 3.89 -9.06
CA GLU A 68 -5.97 2.76 -9.00
C GLU A 68 -5.91 2.00 -7.67
N SER A 69 -4.73 1.91 -7.07
CA SER A 69 -4.55 1.29 -5.75
C SER A 69 -5.25 2.09 -4.65
N TYR A 70 -5.14 3.41 -4.68
CA TYR A 70 -5.83 4.27 -3.73
C TYR A 70 -7.35 4.24 -3.93
N ASP A 71 -7.81 4.23 -5.17
CA ASP A 71 -9.24 4.13 -5.49
C ASP A 71 -9.83 2.80 -4.98
N LEU A 72 -9.09 1.71 -5.14
CA LEU A 72 -9.50 0.39 -4.64
C LEU A 72 -9.56 0.36 -3.11
N ALA A 73 -8.55 0.91 -2.45
CA ALA A 73 -8.51 1.01 -0.99
C ALA A 73 -9.67 1.85 -0.45
N TRP A 74 -10.00 2.95 -1.12
CA TRP A 74 -11.13 3.79 -0.76
C TRP A 74 -12.47 3.05 -0.89
N LYS A 75 -12.67 2.32 -1.99
CA LYS A 75 -13.85 1.47 -2.17
C LYS A 75 -13.97 0.41 -1.08
N HIS A 76 -12.87 -0.22 -0.73
CA HIS A 76 -12.82 -1.21 0.34
C HIS A 76 -13.25 -0.57 1.68
N PHE A 77 -12.71 0.60 2.01
CA PHE A 77 -13.09 1.33 3.21
C PHE A 77 -14.58 1.70 3.22
N GLN A 78 -15.10 2.22 2.11
CA GLN A 78 -16.52 2.60 2.00
C GLN A 78 -17.47 1.41 2.12
N SER A 79 -17.05 0.24 1.67
CA SER A 79 -17.88 -0.98 1.73
C SER A 79 -18.02 -1.54 3.14
N GLY A 80 -17.22 -1.08 4.09
CA GLY A 80 -17.25 -1.56 5.48
C GLY A 80 -16.74 -2.98 5.68
N LYS A 81 -16.06 -3.56 4.67
CA LYS A 81 -15.48 -4.89 4.79
C LYS A 81 -14.34 -4.90 5.79
N LEU A 82 -14.33 -5.90 6.65
CA LEU A 82 -13.27 -6.12 7.63
C LEU A 82 -12.21 -7.08 7.08
N GLY A 83 -11.02 -7.01 7.63
CA GLY A 83 -9.90 -7.83 7.24
C GLY A 83 -8.68 -7.01 6.83
N THR A 84 -7.59 -7.70 6.57
CA THR A 84 -6.33 -7.10 6.15
C THR A 84 -5.83 -7.77 4.88
N VAL A 85 -5.10 -7.04 4.05
CA VAL A 85 -4.61 -7.52 2.75
C VAL A 85 -3.76 -8.79 2.91
N PHE A 86 -2.89 -8.83 3.91
CA PHE A 86 -2.00 -9.98 4.15
C PHE A 86 -2.54 -10.98 5.18
N GLY A 87 -3.72 -10.75 5.75
CA GLY A 87 -4.31 -11.66 6.73
C GLY A 87 -3.48 -11.86 7.99
N GLY A 88 -2.65 -10.87 8.35
CA GLY A 88 -1.78 -10.95 9.54
C GLY A 88 -0.45 -11.67 9.31
N VAL A 89 -0.18 -12.17 8.10
CA VAL A 89 1.08 -12.84 7.75
C VAL A 89 1.95 -11.90 6.92
N PRO A 90 3.17 -11.55 7.36
CA PRO A 90 4.04 -10.68 6.57
C PRO A 90 4.45 -11.32 5.24
N LYS A 91 4.46 -10.53 4.18
CA LYS A 91 4.88 -10.94 2.83
C LYS A 91 5.94 -9.97 2.31
N VAL A 92 6.98 -10.51 1.70
CA VAL A 92 8.12 -9.76 1.19
C VAL A 92 8.18 -9.88 -0.34
N GLY A 93 8.60 -8.80 -1.01
CA GLY A 93 8.78 -8.82 -2.46
C GLY A 93 7.48 -8.84 -3.26
N VAL A 94 6.37 -8.40 -2.67
CA VAL A 94 5.06 -8.33 -3.34
C VAL A 94 5.08 -7.18 -4.34
N THR A 95 4.67 -7.44 -5.58
CA THR A 95 4.52 -6.39 -6.60
C THR A 95 3.24 -5.59 -6.38
N ILE A 96 3.15 -4.41 -6.99
CA ILE A 96 1.95 -3.59 -6.91
C ILE A 96 0.74 -4.33 -7.50
N GLU A 97 0.92 -5.05 -8.61
CA GLU A 97 -0.16 -5.85 -9.21
C GLU A 97 -0.68 -6.94 -8.28
N GLN A 98 0.24 -7.63 -7.59
CA GLN A 98 -0.12 -8.65 -6.61
C GLN A 98 -0.86 -8.02 -5.42
N LEU A 99 -0.41 -6.86 -4.95
CA LEU A 99 -1.06 -6.14 -3.86
C LEU A 99 -2.49 -5.72 -4.24
N GLN A 100 -2.68 -5.19 -5.45
CA GLN A 100 -4.00 -4.83 -5.96
C GLN A 100 -4.93 -6.05 -6.08
N ALA A 101 -4.41 -7.18 -6.55
CA ALA A 101 -5.18 -8.41 -6.66
C ALA A 101 -5.62 -8.92 -5.27
N MET A 102 -4.75 -8.82 -4.28
CA MET A 102 -5.08 -9.19 -2.88
C MET A 102 -6.12 -8.26 -2.28
N GLU A 103 -5.99 -6.95 -2.50
CA GLU A 103 -6.96 -5.94 -2.06
C GLU A 103 -8.32 -6.18 -2.70
N GLY A 104 -8.36 -6.52 -3.97
CA GLY A 104 -9.60 -6.80 -4.69
C GLY A 104 -10.34 -8.04 -4.23
N LYS A 105 -9.67 -8.96 -3.53
CA LYS A 105 -10.29 -10.18 -2.98
C LYS A 105 -10.90 -9.97 -1.59
N LEU A 106 -10.62 -8.87 -0.95
CA LEU A 106 -11.26 -8.50 0.32
C LEU A 106 -12.69 -7.96 0.09
#